data_10ced15b7283880005b4b347d3452577
#
_entry.id   10ced15b7283880005b4b347d3452577
#
_cell.length_a   1.000
_cell.length_b   1.000
_cell.length_c   1.000
_cell.angle_alpha   90.00
_cell.angle_beta   90.00
_cell.angle_gamma   90.00
#
_symmetry.space_group_name_H-M   'P 1'
#
loop_
_entity.id
_entity.type
_entity.pdbx_description
1 polymer ?
#
loop_
_entity_poly.entity_id
_entity_poly.type
_entity_poly.pdbx_seq_one_letter_code
_entity_poly.pdbx_strand_id
1 'polypeptide(L)'
;MQEYRANHRIRVREVFLVAADGKKLGVVGINEAMAAARQAGLDLVEVSSNSNPPVCKILDFGKFRYELAKRDREAKRHNLAAKVKEMKFHVNIDPHDYATKMRHAEEFLWKGMKVKVVMAFRGREMQHQNLGQDLVKTIRNDLKLVGLADADPKLIGKNITMMLTPLPVKKRVRRWTTEEAEGAYEEEAGENGAPEEAQDTPEKTPSPSSTPS
;
A
#
# COMPACT_ATOMS: atom_id res chain seq x y z
N MET A 1 -13.95 -0.80 3.40
CA MET A 1 -14.21 -1.61 4.62
C MET A 1 -15.38 -2.52 4.30
N GLN A 2 -15.25 -3.82 4.49
CA GLN A 2 -16.38 -4.74 4.30
C GLN A 2 -17.38 -4.50 5.45
N GLU A 3 -18.61 -4.14 5.11
CA GLU A 3 -19.65 -3.86 6.11
C GLU A 3 -20.30 -5.19 6.52
N TYR A 4 -20.03 -5.64 7.73
CA TYR A 4 -20.64 -6.84 8.30
C TYR A 4 -22.02 -6.50 8.87
N ARG A 5 -23.04 -7.27 8.49
CA ARG A 5 -24.38 -7.12 9.03
C ARG A 5 -24.48 -7.88 10.35
N ALA A 6 -25.14 -7.26 11.34
CA ALA A 6 -25.35 -7.88 12.65
C ALA A 6 -26.81 -7.79 13.06
N ASN A 7 -27.31 -8.80 13.74
CA ASN A 7 -28.62 -8.88 14.35
C ASN A 7 -29.76 -8.53 13.34
N HIS A 8 -30.57 -7.52 13.64
CA HIS A 8 -31.69 -7.09 12.82
C HIS A 8 -31.35 -6.55 11.42
N ARG A 9 -30.06 -6.32 11.12
CA ARG A 9 -29.62 -5.93 9.78
C ARG A 9 -29.49 -7.09 8.81
N ILE A 10 -29.53 -8.34 9.31
CA ILE A 10 -29.51 -9.57 8.50
C ILE A 10 -30.93 -9.80 7.99
N ARG A 11 -31.12 -9.66 6.67
CA ARG A 11 -32.45 -9.72 6.02
C ARG A 11 -32.58 -10.96 5.14
N VAL A 12 -32.37 -12.14 5.73
CA VAL A 12 -32.51 -13.43 5.06
C VAL A 12 -33.44 -14.33 5.85
N ARG A 13 -34.05 -15.32 5.21
CA ARG A 13 -34.98 -16.26 5.88
C ARG A 13 -34.24 -17.36 6.63
N GLU A 14 -33.15 -17.87 6.05
CA GLU A 14 -32.33 -18.96 6.56
C GLU A 14 -30.86 -18.58 6.57
N VAL A 15 -30.12 -19.10 7.53
CA VAL A 15 -28.68 -18.86 7.69
C VAL A 15 -27.96 -20.14 8.06
N PHE A 16 -26.74 -20.30 7.63
CA PHE A 16 -25.85 -21.35 8.15
C PHE A 16 -25.24 -20.84 9.46
N LEU A 17 -25.69 -21.43 10.58
CA LEU A 17 -25.33 -20.96 11.91
C LEU A 17 -24.08 -21.67 12.44
N VAL A 18 -23.16 -20.86 12.98
CA VAL A 18 -22.00 -21.31 13.74
C VAL A 18 -22.13 -20.76 15.16
N ALA A 19 -22.13 -21.63 16.15
CA ALA A 19 -22.23 -21.27 17.55
C ALA A 19 -20.96 -20.54 18.06
N ALA A 20 -21.05 -19.96 19.27
CA ALA A 20 -19.94 -19.24 19.89
C ALA A 20 -18.69 -20.12 20.15
N ASP A 21 -18.89 -21.41 20.44
CA ASP A 21 -17.83 -22.41 20.61
C ASP A 21 -17.21 -22.90 19.29
N GLY A 22 -17.71 -22.40 18.15
CA GLY A 22 -17.24 -22.79 16.82
C GLY A 22 -17.94 -24.01 16.22
N LYS A 23 -18.90 -24.64 16.92
CA LYS A 23 -19.68 -25.75 16.36
C LYS A 23 -20.59 -25.28 15.25
N LYS A 24 -20.64 -26.01 14.16
CA LYS A 24 -21.52 -25.79 13.02
C LYS A 24 -22.89 -26.40 13.36
N LEU A 25 -23.90 -25.55 13.54
CA LEU A 25 -25.28 -25.99 13.83
C LEU A 25 -26.06 -26.30 12.56
N GLY A 26 -25.53 -25.93 11.38
CA GLY A 26 -26.20 -26.16 10.10
C GLY A 26 -27.13 -25.01 9.68
N VAL A 27 -28.06 -25.32 8.79
CA VAL A 27 -29.01 -24.35 8.27
C VAL A 27 -30.19 -24.24 9.24
N VAL A 28 -30.45 -23.03 9.73
CA VAL A 28 -31.53 -22.70 10.67
C VAL A 28 -32.26 -21.43 10.24
N GLY A 29 -33.49 -21.27 10.70
CA GLY A 29 -34.27 -20.05 10.47
C GLY A 29 -33.66 -18.84 11.18
N ILE A 30 -33.77 -17.65 10.60
CA ILE A 30 -33.19 -16.43 11.18
C ILE A 30 -33.70 -16.15 12.61
N ASN A 31 -34.98 -16.45 12.90
CA ASN A 31 -35.54 -16.21 14.22
C ASN A 31 -34.92 -17.15 15.28
N GLU A 32 -34.67 -18.40 14.91
CA GLU A 32 -33.99 -19.38 15.76
C GLU A 32 -32.52 -19.00 16.01
N ALA A 33 -31.81 -18.58 14.96
CA ALA A 33 -30.44 -18.07 15.08
C ALA A 33 -30.35 -16.84 16.00
N MET A 34 -31.31 -15.92 15.90
CA MET A 34 -31.37 -14.74 16.77
C MET A 34 -31.75 -15.10 18.21
N ALA A 35 -32.60 -16.10 18.42
CA ALA A 35 -32.92 -16.60 19.76
C ALA A 35 -31.69 -17.24 20.42
N ALA A 36 -30.95 -18.05 19.68
CA ALA A 36 -29.69 -18.68 20.16
C ALA A 36 -28.63 -17.63 20.51
N ALA A 37 -28.47 -16.57 19.69
CA ALA A 37 -27.55 -15.47 19.97
C ALA A 37 -27.93 -14.71 21.27
N ARG A 38 -29.25 -14.43 21.47
CA ARG A 38 -29.75 -13.77 22.69
C ARG A 38 -29.54 -14.65 23.93
N GLN A 39 -29.77 -15.96 23.83
CA GLN A 39 -29.53 -16.90 24.95
C GLN A 39 -28.05 -16.93 25.35
N ALA A 40 -27.13 -16.81 24.37
CA ALA A 40 -25.70 -16.73 24.61
C ALA A 40 -25.25 -15.32 25.11
N GLY A 41 -26.13 -14.31 25.14
CA GLY A 41 -25.77 -12.92 25.47
C GLY A 41 -24.80 -12.29 24.45
N LEU A 42 -24.82 -12.76 23.20
CA LEU A 42 -23.92 -12.35 22.12
C LEU A 42 -24.70 -11.86 20.89
N ASP A 43 -23.98 -11.39 19.90
CA ASP A 43 -24.52 -10.92 18.64
C ASP A 43 -24.50 -12.02 17.57
N LEU A 44 -25.52 -12.00 16.69
CA LEU A 44 -25.51 -12.78 15.46
C LEU A 44 -24.87 -11.93 14.36
N VAL A 45 -23.76 -12.38 13.80
CA VAL A 45 -23.01 -11.62 12.78
C VAL A 45 -22.89 -12.42 11.50
N GLU A 46 -23.25 -11.81 10.38
CA GLU A 46 -23.07 -12.36 9.03
C GLU A 46 -21.60 -12.25 8.64
N VAL A 47 -20.88 -13.39 8.68
CA VAL A 47 -19.43 -13.46 8.38
C VAL A 47 -19.17 -13.61 6.90
N SER A 48 -20.08 -14.28 6.17
CA SER A 48 -19.99 -14.45 4.72
C SER A 48 -21.37 -14.31 4.10
N SER A 49 -21.51 -13.31 3.21
CA SER A 49 -22.73 -13.07 2.41
C SER A 49 -22.73 -13.81 1.07
N ASN A 50 -21.58 -14.35 0.64
CA ASN A 50 -21.42 -14.94 -0.70
C ASN A 50 -21.94 -16.37 -0.82
N SER A 51 -22.25 -17.03 0.30
CA SER A 51 -22.83 -18.38 0.33
C SER A 51 -24.36 -18.31 0.38
N ASN A 52 -25.03 -19.33 -0.14
CA ASN A 52 -26.48 -19.46 -0.05
C ASN A 52 -26.81 -20.81 0.65
N PRO A 53 -27.34 -20.78 1.90
CA PRO A 53 -27.60 -19.61 2.75
C PRO A 53 -26.32 -18.94 3.28
N PRO A 54 -26.40 -17.65 3.67
CA PRO A 54 -25.24 -16.91 4.21
C PRO A 54 -24.79 -17.49 5.55
N VAL A 55 -23.46 -17.41 5.81
CA VAL A 55 -22.87 -17.90 7.06
C VAL A 55 -22.95 -16.83 8.13
N CYS A 56 -23.65 -17.17 9.23
CA CYS A 56 -23.73 -16.35 10.43
C CYS A 56 -23.03 -17.03 11.60
N LYS A 57 -22.36 -16.24 12.42
CA LYS A 57 -21.68 -16.70 13.63
C LYS A 57 -22.16 -15.93 14.84
N ILE A 58 -22.34 -16.63 15.96
CA ILE A 58 -22.64 -16.03 17.26
C ILE A 58 -21.33 -15.59 17.89
N LEU A 59 -21.13 -14.28 18.11
CA LEU A 59 -19.92 -13.70 18.69
C LEU A 59 -20.18 -12.27 19.19
N ASP A 60 -19.24 -11.71 19.95
CA ASP A 60 -19.25 -10.30 20.32
C ASP A 60 -18.83 -9.46 19.09
N PHE A 61 -19.75 -8.66 18.57
CA PHE A 61 -19.53 -7.84 17.38
C PHE A 61 -18.47 -6.75 17.61
N GLY A 62 -18.41 -6.18 18.82
CA GLY A 62 -17.42 -5.18 19.18
C GLY A 62 -15.99 -5.74 19.11
N LYS A 63 -15.79 -6.89 19.76
CA LYS A 63 -14.50 -7.60 19.76
C LYS A 63 -14.09 -8.04 18.35
N PHE A 64 -15.03 -8.61 17.60
CA PHE A 64 -14.81 -9.04 16.21
C PHE A 64 -14.36 -7.86 15.32
N ARG A 65 -15.04 -6.70 15.41
CA ARG A 65 -14.68 -5.51 14.65
C ARG A 65 -13.29 -4.97 15.03
N TYR A 66 -12.96 -5.01 16.31
CA TYR A 66 -11.63 -4.62 16.77
C TYR A 66 -10.52 -5.54 16.22
N GLU A 67 -10.73 -6.86 16.27
CA GLU A 67 -9.78 -7.84 15.74
C GLU A 67 -9.59 -7.70 14.22
N LEU A 68 -10.67 -7.46 13.47
CA LEU A 68 -10.60 -7.16 12.04
C LEU A 68 -9.78 -5.89 11.77
N ALA A 69 -10.10 -4.80 12.46
CA ALA A 69 -9.38 -3.53 12.29
C ALA A 69 -7.88 -3.68 12.66
N LYS A 70 -7.56 -4.48 13.67
CA LYS A 70 -6.18 -4.78 14.04
C LYS A 70 -5.48 -5.56 12.91
N ARG A 71 -6.10 -6.61 12.40
CA ARG A 71 -5.56 -7.42 11.30
C ARG A 71 -5.38 -6.60 10.01
N ASP A 72 -6.33 -5.72 9.69
CA ASP A 72 -6.22 -4.82 8.53
C ASP A 72 -5.05 -3.84 8.67
N ARG A 73 -4.80 -3.31 9.88
CA ARG A 73 -3.64 -2.45 10.16
C ARG A 73 -2.32 -3.20 10.01
N GLU A 74 -2.26 -4.43 10.50
CA GLU A 74 -1.09 -5.30 10.37
C GLU A 74 -0.83 -5.66 8.90
N ALA A 75 -1.88 -6.04 8.15
CA ALA A 75 -1.78 -6.30 6.71
C ALA A 75 -1.32 -5.06 5.92
N LYS A 76 -1.85 -3.87 6.25
CA LYS A 76 -1.39 -2.61 5.62
C LYS A 76 0.09 -2.33 5.91
N ARG A 77 0.55 -2.55 7.15
CA ARG A 77 1.98 -2.39 7.50
C ARG A 77 2.86 -3.36 6.73
N HIS A 78 2.44 -4.60 6.61
CA HIS A 78 3.16 -5.62 5.84
C HIS A 78 3.21 -5.26 4.34
N ASN A 79 2.10 -4.79 3.78
CA ASN A 79 2.04 -4.35 2.39
C ASN A 79 2.93 -3.13 2.11
N LEU A 80 3.08 -2.20 3.06
CA LEU A 80 4.02 -1.07 2.93
C LEU A 80 5.47 -1.55 2.90
N ALA A 81 5.84 -2.51 3.74
CA ALA A 81 7.19 -3.07 3.76
C ALA A 81 7.54 -3.83 2.45
N ALA A 82 6.53 -4.35 1.73
CA ALA A 82 6.70 -4.98 0.43
C ALA A 82 6.84 -3.97 -0.73
N LYS A 83 6.44 -2.71 -0.53
CA LYS A 83 6.54 -1.68 -1.58
C LYS A 83 7.99 -1.22 -1.75
N VAL A 84 8.44 -1.21 -3.01
CA VAL A 84 9.75 -0.69 -3.41
C VAL A 84 9.54 0.61 -4.18
N LYS A 85 10.18 1.69 -3.74
CA LYS A 85 10.22 2.98 -4.44
C LYS A 85 11.56 3.12 -5.15
N GLU A 86 11.54 3.42 -6.45
CA GLU A 86 12.74 3.64 -7.23
C GLU A 86 13.09 5.13 -7.26
N MET A 87 14.34 5.46 -6.88
CA MET A 87 14.89 6.80 -6.89
C MET A 87 16.05 6.87 -7.87
N LYS A 88 15.89 7.66 -8.94
CA LYS A 88 16.92 7.82 -9.98
C LYS A 88 17.80 9.03 -9.71
N PHE A 89 19.11 8.79 -9.77
CA PHE A 89 20.16 9.80 -9.64
C PHE A 89 20.99 9.84 -10.90
N HIS A 90 21.65 10.98 -11.15
CA HIS A 90 22.63 11.17 -12.19
C HIS A 90 23.94 11.63 -11.58
N VAL A 91 25.06 11.38 -12.24
CA VAL A 91 26.41 11.72 -11.72
C VAL A 91 26.53 13.22 -11.46
N ASN A 92 25.98 14.04 -12.36
CA ASN A 92 26.01 15.49 -12.26
C ASN A 92 24.67 16.03 -11.72
N ILE A 93 24.29 15.62 -10.50
CA ILE A 93 23.09 16.09 -9.82
C ILE A 93 23.34 17.45 -9.16
N ASP A 94 22.37 18.35 -9.30
CA ASP A 94 22.37 19.62 -8.58
C ASP A 94 22.22 19.40 -7.06
N PRO A 95 22.90 20.19 -6.19
CA PRO A 95 22.77 20.05 -4.74
C PRO A 95 21.34 20.18 -4.21
N HIS A 96 20.53 21.04 -4.79
CA HIS A 96 19.13 21.22 -4.40
C HIS A 96 18.29 19.99 -4.76
N ASP A 97 18.43 19.46 -5.99
CA ASP A 97 17.74 18.22 -6.42
C ASP A 97 18.22 17.01 -5.59
N TYR A 98 19.52 16.97 -5.25
CA TYR A 98 20.05 15.96 -4.34
C TYR A 98 19.34 16.01 -2.98
N ALA A 99 19.28 17.17 -2.34
CA ALA A 99 18.65 17.34 -1.04
C ALA A 99 17.15 16.97 -1.07
N THR A 100 16.45 17.36 -2.14
CA THR A 100 15.03 17.03 -2.34
C THR A 100 14.82 15.52 -2.49
N LYS A 101 15.65 14.84 -3.30
CA LYS A 101 15.60 13.38 -3.44
C LYS A 101 15.94 12.66 -2.14
N MET A 102 16.90 13.19 -1.35
CA MET A 102 17.27 12.61 -0.06
C MET A 102 16.11 12.72 0.95
N ARG A 103 15.38 13.84 0.97
CA ARG A 103 14.16 14.00 1.77
C ARG A 103 13.10 12.97 1.40
N HIS A 104 12.79 12.81 0.11
CA HIS A 104 11.83 11.81 -0.35
C HIS A 104 12.28 10.38 -0.01
N ALA A 105 13.56 10.05 -0.18
CA ALA A 105 14.08 8.73 0.16
C ALA A 105 13.97 8.44 1.67
N GLU A 106 14.29 9.44 2.51
CA GLU A 106 14.13 9.37 3.96
C GLU A 106 12.66 9.14 4.34
N GLU A 107 11.72 9.85 3.73
CA GLU A 107 10.29 9.70 3.98
C GLU A 107 9.78 8.30 3.60
N PHE A 108 10.19 7.76 2.45
CA PHE A 108 9.81 6.41 2.05
C PHE A 108 10.35 5.35 3.02
N LEU A 109 11.60 5.48 3.44
CA LEU A 109 12.19 4.60 4.45
C LEU A 109 11.50 4.77 5.82
N TRP A 110 11.11 6.01 6.17
CA TRP A 110 10.37 6.30 7.39
C TRP A 110 9.00 5.63 7.41
N LYS A 111 8.28 5.66 6.29
CA LYS A 111 6.99 4.96 6.10
C LYS A 111 7.13 3.43 6.07
N GLY A 112 8.37 2.90 6.09
CA GLY A 112 8.63 1.45 6.09
C GLY A 112 8.73 0.82 4.71
N MET A 113 8.79 1.63 3.64
CA MET A 113 8.99 1.15 2.28
C MET A 113 10.47 0.92 1.98
N LYS A 114 10.78 -0.01 1.07
CA LYS A 114 12.12 -0.18 0.53
C LYS A 114 12.41 0.86 -0.54
N VAL A 115 13.66 1.34 -0.61
CA VAL A 115 14.09 2.30 -1.62
C VAL A 115 15.18 1.67 -2.49
N LYS A 116 14.91 1.62 -3.81
CA LYS A 116 15.87 1.22 -4.82
C LYS A 116 16.53 2.48 -5.39
N VAL A 117 17.78 2.69 -5.04
CA VAL A 117 18.61 3.76 -5.60
C VAL A 117 19.17 3.27 -6.93
N VAL A 118 18.96 4.04 -7.99
CA VAL A 118 19.46 3.77 -9.33
C VAL A 118 20.27 4.97 -9.79
N MET A 119 21.58 4.82 -9.90
CA MET A 119 22.48 5.79 -10.50
C MET A 119 22.57 5.50 -12.00
N ALA A 120 22.02 6.38 -12.83
CA ALA A 120 22.01 6.22 -14.27
C ALA A 120 23.14 7.04 -14.92
N PHE A 121 23.96 6.39 -15.75
CA PHE A 121 25.01 7.05 -16.53
C PHE A 121 24.50 7.38 -17.93
N ARG A 122 24.74 8.61 -18.37
CA ARG A 122 24.46 9.06 -19.75
C ARG A 122 25.72 8.88 -20.59
N GLY A 123 25.60 8.26 -21.76
CA GLY A 123 26.63 8.20 -22.80
C GLY A 123 28.08 8.21 -22.31
N ARG A 124 28.74 9.36 -22.35
CA ARG A 124 30.15 9.56 -21.98
C ARG A 124 30.42 9.43 -20.47
N GLU A 125 29.41 9.55 -19.60
CA GLU A 125 29.58 9.42 -18.15
C GLU A 125 30.00 8.01 -17.71
N MET A 126 29.79 7.01 -18.57
CA MET A 126 30.28 5.63 -18.35
C MET A 126 31.82 5.54 -18.20
N GLN A 127 32.57 6.52 -18.69
CA GLN A 127 34.02 6.56 -18.49
C GLN A 127 34.39 6.98 -17.05
N HIS A 128 33.46 7.60 -16.32
CA HIS A 128 33.68 8.11 -14.97
C HIS A 128 32.82 7.35 -13.93
N GLN A 129 32.84 6.02 -14.01
CA GLN A 129 32.05 5.17 -13.09
C GLN A 129 32.43 5.39 -11.60
N ASN A 130 33.68 5.79 -11.33
CA ASN A 130 34.15 6.07 -9.97
C ASN A 130 33.32 7.18 -9.31
N LEU A 131 32.99 8.27 -10.04
CA LEU A 131 32.19 9.36 -9.51
C LEU A 131 30.76 8.88 -9.12
N GLY A 132 30.18 8.01 -9.95
CA GLY A 132 28.87 7.43 -9.65
C GLY A 132 28.91 6.49 -8.44
N GLN A 133 29.98 5.70 -8.30
CA GLN A 133 30.17 4.84 -7.12
C GLN A 133 30.31 5.66 -5.83
N ASP A 134 31.10 6.75 -5.89
CA ASP A 134 31.31 7.62 -4.73
C ASP A 134 30.02 8.35 -4.34
N LEU A 135 29.21 8.79 -5.32
CA LEU A 135 27.91 9.37 -5.03
C LEU A 135 26.95 8.35 -4.39
N VAL A 136 26.93 7.10 -4.87
CA VAL A 136 26.11 6.05 -4.25
C VAL A 136 26.57 5.71 -2.83
N LYS A 137 27.89 5.74 -2.56
CA LYS A 137 28.44 5.60 -1.19
C LYS A 137 28.00 6.76 -0.30
N THR A 138 28.00 7.99 -0.83
CA THR A 138 27.52 9.19 -0.11
C THR A 138 26.04 9.04 0.24
N ILE A 139 25.17 8.65 -0.72
CA ILE A 139 23.74 8.38 -0.49
C ILE A 139 23.56 7.31 0.59
N ARG A 140 24.32 6.23 0.54
CA ARG A 140 24.31 5.18 1.57
C ARG A 140 24.62 5.73 2.97
N ASN A 141 25.67 6.57 3.08
CA ASN A 141 26.06 7.17 4.34
C ASN A 141 25.05 8.16 4.88
N ASP A 142 24.44 8.94 4.00
CA ASP A 142 23.44 9.93 4.37
C ASP A 142 22.12 9.29 4.86
N LEU A 143 21.73 8.14 4.29
CA LEU A 143 20.52 7.42 4.66
C LEU A 143 20.73 6.33 5.72
N LYS A 144 21.95 6.13 6.23
CA LYS A 144 22.26 5.09 7.23
C LYS A 144 21.46 5.19 8.54
N LEU A 145 20.97 6.38 8.87
CA LEU A 145 20.16 6.62 10.08
C LEU A 145 18.71 6.15 9.95
N VAL A 146 18.23 5.94 8.73
CA VAL A 146 16.82 5.52 8.45
C VAL A 146 16.74 4.19 7.71
N GLY A 147 17.79 3.80 6.99
CA GLY A 147 17.85 2.59 6.19
C GLY A 147 19.21 1.93 6.17
N LEU A 148 19.22 0.63 5.89
CA LEU A 148 20.42 -0.18 5.70
C LEU A 148 20.47 -0.69 4.26
N ALA A 149 21.65 -0.67 3.63
CA ALA A 149 21.84 -1.28 2.33
C ALA A 149 21.82 -2.82 2.45
N ASP A 150 21.00 -3.49 1.67
CA ASP A 150 20.87 -4.97 1.66
C ASP A 150 22.13 -5.62 1.10
N ALA A 151 22.81 -4.95 0.14
CA ALA A 151 24.05 -5.39 -0.48
C ALA A 151 24.84 -4.18 -0.97
N ASP A 152 26.13 -4.42 -1.30
CA ASP A 152 26.96 -3.40 -1.93
C ASP A 152 26.40 -3.00 -3.31
N PRO A 153 26.62 -1.73 -3.72
CA PRO A 153 26.17 -1.23 -5.01
C PRO A 153 26.71 -2.07 -6.16
N LYS A 154 25.81 -2.49 -7.07
CA LYS A 154 26.20 -3.31 -8.24
C LYS A 154 25.98 -2.52 -9.54
N LEU A 155 26.99 -2.57 -10.42
CA LEU A 155 26.85 -2.06 -11.79
C LEU A 155 26.09 -3.09 -12.64
N ILE A 156 24.96 -2.68 -13.18
CA ILE A 156 24.09 -3.49 -14.05
C ILE A 156 23.88 -2.69 -15.34
N GLY A 157 24.58 -3.07 -16.40
CA GLY A 157 24.57 -2.33 -17.66
C GLY A 157 25.11 -0.89 -17.49
N LYS A 158 24.25 0.10 -17.73
CA LYS A 158 24.59 1.54 -17.59
C LYS A 158 24.16 2.15 -16.25
N ASN A 159 23.77 1.32 -15.27
CA ASN A 159 23.24 1.80 -14.00
C ASN A 159 23.97 1.15 -12.82
N ILE A 160 24.26 1.92 -11.78
CA ILE A 160 24.61 1.35 -10.48
C ILE A 160 23.32 1.28 -9.65
N THR A 161 23.04 0.10 -9.09
CA THR A 161 21.83 -0.14 -8.32
C THR A 161 22.18 -0.55 -6.90
N MET A 162 21.47 0.03 -5.94
CA MET A 162 21.57 -0.31 -4.51
C MET A 162 20.15 -0.37 -3.92
N MET A 163 19.90 -1.39 -3.10
CA MET A 163 18.64 -1.53 -2.37
C MET A 163 18.82 -1.13 -0.91
N LEU A 164 17.94 -0.27 -0.42
CA LEU A 164 17.89 0.16 0.97
C LEU A 164 16.63 -0.41 1.63
N THR A 165 16.83 -1.11 2.73
CA THR A 165 15.74 -1.62 3.59
C THR A 165 15.61 -0.72 4.82
N PRO A 166 14.38 -0.31 5.20
CA PRO A 166 14.18 0.56 6.35
C PRO A 166 14.62 -0.10 7.65
N LEU A 167 15.28 0.65 8.52
CA LEU A 167 15.59 0.21 9.89
C LEU A 167 14.31 -0.03 10.71
N PRO A 168 14.36 -0.79 11.81
CA PRO A 168 13.26 -0.87 12.76
C PRO A 168 12.85 0.53 13.26
N VAL A 169 11.56 0.79 13.43
CA VAL A 169 10.99 2.10 13.77
C VAL A 169 11.70 2.78 14.95
N LYS A 170 12.07 1.99 15.98
CA LYS A 170 12.75 2.49 17.18
C LYS A 170 14.17 3.00 16.96
N LYS A 171 14.82 2.65 15.83
CA LYS A 171 16.21 3.01 15.51
C LYS A 171 16.34 4.08 14.44
N ARG A 172 15.22 4.54 13.86
CA ARG A 172 15.23 5.54 12.80
C ARG A 172 15.43 6.93 13.37
N VAL A 173 16.27 7.73 12.73
CA VAL A 173 16.49 9.14 13.07
C VAL A 173 16.40 9.95 11.78
N ARG A 174 15.57 10.97 11.74
CA ARG A 174 15.44 11.90 10.61
C ARG A 174 16.61 12.86 10.57
N ARG A 175 17.11 13.15 9.38
CA ARG A 175 18.20 14.12 9.12
C ARG A 175 17.82 15.15 8.07
N TRP A 176 17.06 14.75 7.06
CA TRP A 176 16.75 15.57 5.89
C TRP A 176 15.37 16.19 5.95
N THR A 177 14.46 15.61 6.69
CA THR A 177 13.10 16.12 6.88
C THR A 177 13.04 16.82 8.24
N THR A 178 13.02 18.15 8.24
CA THR A 178 12.70 18.97 9.42
C THR A 178 11.18 19.21 9.46
N GLU A 179 10.62 19.45 10.65
CA GLU A 179 9.17 19.66 10.84
C GLU A 179 8.59 20.80 9.98
N GLU A 180 9.40 21.82 9.63
CA GLU A 180 9.03 22.92 8.72
C GLU A 180 8.81 22.45 7.27
N ALA A 181 9.37 21.32 6.85
CA ALA A 181 9.22 20.78 5.49
C ALA A 181 7.99 19.87 5.36
N GLU A 182 7.39 19.39 6.45
CA GLU A 182 6.21 18.52 6.39
C GLU A 182 4.97 19.24 5.82
N GLY A 183 4.78 20.53 6.13
CA GLY A 183 3.66 21.33 5.61
C GLY A 183 3.71 21.61 4.11
N ALA A 184 4.90 21.73 3.53
CA ALA A 184 5.07 22.03 2.11
C ALA A 184 4.82 20.83 1.17
N TYR A 185 4.91 19.60 1.68
CA TYR A 185 4.74 18.38 0.87
C TYR A 185 3.31 17.86 0.82
N GLU A 186 2.47 18.21 1.80
CA GLU A 186 1.04 17.89 1.73
C GLU A 186 0.34 18.71 0.64
N GLU A 187 0.80 19.94 0.36
CA GLU A 187 0.29 20.79 -0.73
C GLU A 187 0.74 20.27 -2.12
N GLU A 188 2.02 19.91 -2.32
CA GLU A 188 2.50 19.40 -3.62
C GLU A 188 1.99 17.98 -3.95
N ALA A 189 1.76 17.13 -2.95
CA ALA A 189 1.20 15.79 -3.17
C ALA A 189 -0.29 15.82 -3.53
N GLY A 190 -1.00 16.89 -3.17
CA GLY A 190 -2.40 17.11 -3.53
C GLY A 190 -2.60 17.56 -4.98
N GLU A 191 -1.63 18.25 -5.57
CA GLU A 191 -1.77 18.84 -6.92
C GLU A 191 -1.37 17.88 -8.05
N ASN A 192 -0.56 16.85 -7.79
CA ASN A 192 -0.08 15.88 -8.79
C ASN A 192 -0.80 14.51 -8.74
N GLY A 193 -1.92 14.39 -8.02
CA GLY A 193 -2.62 13.13 -7.78
C GLY A 193 -3.91 12.90 -8.57
N ALA A 194 -4.26 13.72 -9.55
CA ALA A 194 -5.37 13.45 -10.44
C ALA A 194 -4.92 12.53 -11.59
N PRO A 195 -5.48 11.33 -11.76
CA PRO A 195 -5.28 10.57 -12.98
C PRO A 195 -6.00 11.32 -14.10
N GLU A 196 -5.26 11.67 -15.14
CA GLU A 196 -5.77 12.16 -16.43
C GLU A 196 -6.70 11.08 -16.98
N GLU A 197 -8.01 11.29 -16.86
CA GLU A 197 -9.01 10.47 -17.54
C GLU A 197 -8.78 10.61 -19.04
N ALA A 198 -8.32 9.54 -19.66
CA ALA A 198 -8.27 9.40 -21.11
C ALA A 198 -9.69 9.59 -21.66
N GLN A 199 -9.96 10.76 -22.22
CA GLN A 199 -11.17 11.01 -23.02
C GLN A 199 -11.11 10.16 -24.26
N ASP A 200 -11.81 9.04 -24.20
CA ASP A 200 -12.13 8.21 -25.35
C ASP A 200 -13.06 8.98 -26.29
N THR A 201 -12.49 9.56 -27.32
CA THR A 201 -13.23 10.21 -28.41
C THR A 201 -13.74 9.10 -29.34
N PRO A 202 -15.05 8.93 -29.55
CA PRO A 202 -15.55 7.94 -30.47
C PRO A 202 -15.20 8.35 -31.90
N GLU A 203 -14.42 7.49 -32.54
CA GLU A 203 -14.04 7.55 -33.95
C GLU A 203 -15.29 7.54 -34.86
N LYS A 204 -15.49 8.64 -35.56
CA LYS A 204 -16.54 8.81 -36.58
C LYS A 204 -16.28 7.87 -37.74
N THR A 205 -17.04 6.82 -37.86
CA THR A 205 -17.11 5.99 -39.09
C THR A 205 -17.66 6.81 -40.25
N PRO A 206 -16.99 6.84 -41.39
CA PRO A 206 -17.55 7.47 -42.62
C PRO A 206 -18.58 6.53 -43.26
N SER A 207 -19.75 7.06 -43.52
CA SER A 207 -20.82 6.42 -44.27
C SER A 207 -20.40 6.16 -45.74
N PRO A 208 -20.79 5.04 -46.34
CA PRO A 208 -20.53 4.79 -47.78
C PRO A 208 -21.47 5.62 -48.64
N SER A 209 -20.88 6.41 -49.53
CA SER A 209 -21.56 7.14 -50.60
C SER A 209 -22.20 6.19 -51.59
N SER A 210 -23.50 6.32 -51.77
CA SER A 210 -24.27 5.77 -52.85
C SER A 210 -23.85 6.39 -54.19
N THR A 211 -23.51 5.57 -55.17
CA THR A 211 -23.37 5.94 -56.59
C THR A 211 -24.65 5.64 -57.29
N PRO A 212 -25.21 6.56 -58.12
CA PRO A 212 -26.33 6.26 -59.03
C PRO A 212 -25.81 5.95 -60.42
N SER A 213 -26.42 5.01 -61.08
CA SER A 213 -26.82 4.90 -62.49
C SER A 213 -27.12 3.51 -62.90
#